data_6f41c86ea6bc6be6da9f281c8076eefe
#
_entry.id   6f41c86ea6bc6be6da9f281c8076eefe
#
_cell.length_a   1.000
_cell.length_b   1.000
_cell.length_c   1.000
_cell.angle_alpha   90.00
_cell.angle_beta   90.00
_cell.angle_gamma   90.00
#
_symmetry.space_group_name_H-M   'P 1'
#
loop_
_entity.id
_entity.type
_entity.pdbx_description
1 polymer ?
#
loop_
_entity_poly.entity_id
_entity_poly.type
_entity_poly.pdbx_seq_one_letter_code
_entity_poly.pdbx_strand_id
1 'polypeptide(L)'
;MRIETFGKDVEVTPALQDYVETKLSRAGKHFGEHCETRVTLKLQNKNEHHVDATANIPGHTLHAEATGQTMYAAIDILADKLDRLLTAEKEKKTQKKQAHVPLPVGDNAG
;
A
#
# COMPACT_ATOMS: atom_id res chain seq x y z
N MET A 1 4.18 -10.57 3.42
CA MET A 1 2.98 -9.90 2.89
C MET A 1 2.31 -10.78 1.87
N ARG A 2 1.03 -11.00 2.04
CA ARG A 2 0.25 -11.77 1.09
C ARG A 2 -0.45 -10.83 0.14
N ILE A 3 -0.30 -11.05 -1.16
CA ILE A 3 -0.84 -10.16 -2.17
C ILE A 3 -1.74 -10.94 -3.11
N GLU A 4 -2.96 -10.43 -3.31
CA GLU A 4 -3.89 -10.96 -4.30
C GLU A 4 -4.15 -9.87 -5.32
N THR A 5 -4.04 -10.23 -6.60
CA THR A 5 -4.19 -9.27 -7.67
C THR A 5 -5.42 -9.63 -8.51
N PHE A 6 -6.28 -8.65 -8.73
CA PHE A 6 -7.50 -8.83 -9.50
C PHE A 6 -7.56 -7.82 -10.63
N GLY A 7 -8.20 -8.20 -11.72
CA GLY A 7 -8.44 -7.30 -12.83
C GLY A 7 -9.92 -7.03 -12.97
N LYS A 8 -10.29 -5.77 -13.17
CA LYS A 8 -11.66 -5.41 -13.48
C LYS A 8 -11.68 -4.93 -14.92
N ASP A 9 -12.22 -5.77 -15.80
CA ASP A 9 -12.21 -5.53 -17.24
C ASP A 9 -10.79 -5.37 -17.80
N VAL A 10 -9.82 -5.94 -17.12
CA VAL A 10 -8.42 -5.93 -17.52
C VAL A 10 -7.85 -7.30 -17.20
N GLU A 11 -7.10 -7.85 -18.11
CA GLU A 11 -6.45 -9.13 -17.87
C GLU A 11 -5.23 -8.94 -16.98
N VAL A 12 -5.14 -9.75 -15.94
CA VAL A 12 -3.97 -9.75 -15.06
C VAL A 12 -2.99 -10.75 -15.68
N THR A 13 -2.03 -10.25 -16.44
CA THR A 13 -1.03 -11.11 -17.05
C THR A 13 -0.02 -11.56 -16.01
N PRO A 14 0.72 -12.65 -16.25
CA PRO A 14 1.78 -13.06 -15.33
C PRO A 14 2.81 -11.95 -15.08
N ALA A 15 3.13 -11.17 -16.12
CA ALA A 15 4.07 -10.07 -15.98
C ALA A 15 3.55 -8.99 -15.03
N LEU A 16 2.26 -8.67 -15.14
CA LEU A 16 1.65 -7.69 -14.23
C LEU A 16 1.59 -8.21 -12.81
N GLN A 17 1.23 -9.48 -12.65
CA GLN A 17 1.16 -10.08 -11.33
C GLN A 17 2.53 -10.07 -10.66
N ASP A 18 3.57 -10.44 -11.40
CA ASP A 18 4.93 -10.43 -10.87
C ASP A 18 5.36 -9.02 -10.49
N TYR A 19 5.00 -8.05 -11.31
CA TYR A 19 5.37 -6.67 -11.06
C TYR A 19 4.71 -6.15 -9.78
N VAL A 20 3.42 -6.43 -9.62
CA VAL A 20 2.69 -6.06 -8.42
C VAL A 20 3.34 -6.69 -7.19
N GLU A 21 3.61 -8.00 -7.25
CA GLU A 21 4.18 -8.70 -6.12
C GLU A 21 5.57 -8.19 -5.77
N THR A 22 6.39 -7.95 -6.78
CA THR A 22 7.74 -7.46 -6.54
C THR A 22 7.73 -6.07 -5.92
N LYS A 23 6.91 -5.18 -6.45
CA LYS A 23 6.88 -3.80 -5.97
C LYS A 23 6.21 -3.68 -4.61
N LEU A 24 5.10 -4.36 -4.41
CA LEU A 24 4.35 -4.20 -3.18
C LEU A 24 4.92 -5.02 -2.02
N SER A 25 5.66 -6.07 -2.30
CA SER A 25 6.29 -6.84 -1.24
C SER A 25 7.25 -5.99 -0.40
N ARG A 26 7.87 -5.02 -1.03
CA ARG A 26 8.77 -4.11 -0.31
C ARG A 26 8.00 -3.28 0.70
N ALA A 27 6.80 -2.85 0.32
CA ALA A 27 5.99 -2.02 1.21
C ALA A 27 5.55 -2.80 2.43
N GLY A 28 5.26 -4.09 2.25
CA GLY A 28 4.73 -4.91 3.33
C GLY A 28 5.76 -5.49 4.27
N LYS A 29 7.03 -5.28 4.03
CA LYS A 29 8.03 -5.99 4.81
C LYS A 29 8.06 -5.61 6.28
N HIS A 30 7.51 -4.46 6.64
CA HIS A 30 7.44 -4.05 8.04
C HIS A 30 6.44 -4.87 8.84
N PHE A 31 5.46 -5.46 8.18
CA PHE A 31 4.41 -6.22 8.83
C PHE A 31 4.49 -7.72 8.56
N GLY A 32 5.34 -8.14 7.62
CA GLY A 32 5.57 -9.54 7.32
C GLY A 32 4.28 -10.26 6.96
N GLU A 33 4.05 -11.39 7.62
CA GLU A 33 2.88 -12.21 7.33
C GLU A 33 1.58 -11.61 7.83
N HIS A 34 1.65 -10.57 8.62
CA HIS A 34 0.46 -9.96 9.19
C HIS A 34 -0.17 -8.90 8.28
N CYS A 35 0.29 -8.81 7.05
CA CYS A 35 -0.25 -7.85 6.09
C CYS A 35 -0.82 -8.60 4.89
N GLU A 36 -2.11 -8.44 4.65
CA GLU A 36 -2.76 -8.99 3.48
C GLU A 36 -3.23 -7.86 2.60
N THR A 37 -2.85 -7.88 1.34
CA THR A 37 -3.15 -6.80 0.43
C THR A 37 -3.91 -7.31 -0.78
N ARG A 38 -4.99 -6.63 -1.12
CA ARG A 38 -5.73 -6.87 -2.35
C ARG A 38 -5.49 -5.72 -3.30
N VAL A 39 -5.11 -6.06 -4.52
CA VAL A 39 -4.82 -5.07 -5.53
C VAL A 39 -5.77 -5.27 -6.70
N THR A 40 -6.45 -4.22 -7.12
CA THR A 40 -7.36 -4.27 -8.26
C THR A 40 -6.82 -3.39 -9.38
N LEU A 41 -6.68 -3.98 -10.55
CA LEU A 41 -6.22 -3.28 -11.75
C LEU A 41 -7.43 -2.95 -12.60
N LYS A 42 -7.50 -1.70 -13.07
CA LYS A 42 -8.65 -1.23 -13.82
C LYS A 42 -8.21 -0.28 -14.91
N LEU A 43 -8.85 -0.35 -16.06
CA LEU A 43 -8.61 0.59 -17.15
C LEU A 43 -9.77 1.57 -17.18
N GLN A 44 -9.52 2.84 -16.87
CA GLN A 44 -10.59 3.84 -16.86
C GLN A 44 -10.86 4.38 -18.23
N ASN A 45 -9.79 4.60 -19.02
CA ASN A 45 -9.93 4.97 -20.42
C ASN A 45 -8.62 4.64 -21.10
N LYS A 46 -8.47 5.04 -22.37
CA LYS A 46 -7.31 4.64 -23.17
C LYS A 46 -5.97 4.97 -22.53
N ASN A 47 -5.91 6.08 -21.80
CA ASN A 47 -4.66 6.56 -21.25
C ASN A 47 -4.64 6.59 -19.73
N GLU A 48 -5.67 6.06 -19.08
CA GLU A 48 -5.72 6.07 -17.63
C GLU A 48 -5.86 4.67 -17.08
N HIS A 49 -4.75 4.19 -16.57
CA HIS A 49 -4.72 2.90 -15.89
C HIS A 49 -4.81 3.17 -14.40
N HIS A 50 -5.77 2.54 -13.76
CA HIS A 50 -6.03 2.78 -12.35
C HIS A 50 -5.75 1.51 -11.55
N VAL A 51 -5.11 1.67 -10.41
CA VAL A 51 -4.89 0.57 -9.48
C VAL A 51 -5.29 1.02 -8.10
N ASP A 52 -5.88 0.12 -7.34
CA ASP A 52 -6.13 0.40 -5.94
C ASP A 52 -5.70 -0.79 -5.11
N ALA A 53 -5.39 -0.53 -3.86
CA ALA A 53 -4.97 -1.57 -2.94
C ALA A 53 -5.61 -1.35 -1.59
N THR A 54 -6.02 -2.44 -0.98
CA THR A 54 -6.50 -2.46 0.38
C THR A 54 -5.57 -3.37 1.16
N ALA A 55 -4.89 -2.82 2.14
CA ALA A 55 -3.95 -3.56 2.96
C ALA A 55 -4.53 -3.75 4.36
N ASN A 56 -4.71 -5.00 4.74
CA ASN A 56 -5.21 -5.33 6.07
C ASN A 56 -4.02 -5.66 6.96
N ILE A 57 -3.85 -4.86 8.00
CA ILE A 57 -2.83 -5.09 9.00
C ILE A 57 -3.52 -5.25 10.35
N PRO A 58 -2.84 -5.74 11.37
CA PRO A 58 -3.49 -5.94 12.66
C PRO A 58 -4.12 -4.65 13.18
N GLY A 59 -5.41 -4.70 13.39
CA GLY A 59 -6.16 -3.58 13.99
C GLY A 59 -6.49 -2.45 13.04
N HIS A 60 -6.15 -2.54 11.76
CA HIS A 60 -6.38 -1.42 10.85
C HIS A 60 -6.41 -1.87 9.40
N THR A 61 -7.13 -1.13 8.58
CA THR A 61 -7.18 -1.36 7.13
C THR A 61 -6.76 -0.08 6.44
N LEU A 62 -5.78 -0.19 5.54
CA LEU A 62 -5.29 0.95 4.79
C LEU A 62 -5.73 0.83 3.34
N HIS A 63 -5.97 1.96 2.74
CA HIS A 63 -6.39 2.01 1.35
C HIS A 63 -5.54 3.02 0.58
N ALA A 64 -5.13 2.64 -0.62
CA ALA A 64 -4.36 3.51 -1.50
C ALA A 64 -4.80 3.29 -2.93
N GLU A 65 -4.69 4.32 -3.74
CA GLU A 65 -4.99 4.19 -5.16
C GLU A 65 -4.08 5.10 -5.97
N ALA A 66 -3.91 4.76 -7.23
CA ALA A 66 -3.03 5.51 -8.12
C ALA A 66 -3.49 5.37 -9.55
N THR A 67 -3.15 6.35 -10.36
CA THR A 67 -3.46 6.37 -11.78
C THR A 67 -2.19 6.69 -12.55
N GLY A 68 -2.00 6.05 -13.69
CA GLY A 68 -0.84 6.29 -14.52
C GLY A 68 -1.16 6.07 -15.97
N GLN A 69 -0.23 6.45 -16.84
CA GLN A 69 -0.42 6.29 -18.28
C GLN A 69 -0.24 4.84 -18.72
N THR A 70 0.41 4.05 -17.90
CA THR A 70 0.51 2.61 -18.10
C THR A 70 0.19 1.94 -16.77
N MET A 71 -0.14 0.65 -16.84
CA MET A 71 -0.42 -0.08 -15.62
C MET A 71 0.83 -0.14 -14.73
N TYR A 72 2.00 -0.29 -15.34
CA TYR A 72 3.26 -0.33 -14.58
C TYR A 72 3.51 0.98 -13.84
N ALA A 73 3.26 2.11 -14.51
CA ALA A 73 3.42 3.41 -13.86
C ALA A 73 2.46 3.57 -12.68
N ALA A 74 1.22 3.13 -12.87
CA ALA A 74 0.22 3.19 -11.81
C ALA A 74 0.64 2.33 -10.62
N ILE A 75 1.16 1.14 -10.88
CA ILE A 75 1.63 0.23 -9.83
C ILE A 75 2.80 0.84 -9.06
N ASP A 76 3.72 1.49 -9.76
CA ASP A 76 4.86 2.14 -9.11
C ASP A 76 4.39 3.23 -8.13
N ILE A 77 3.44 4.03 -8.57
CA ILE A 77 2.90 5.10 -7.72
C ILE A 77 2.17 4.50 -6.53
N LEU A 78 1.38 3.45 -6.78
CA LEU A 78 0.66 2.77 -5.72
C LEU A 78 1.61 2.20 -4.68
N ALA A 79 2.68 1.55 -5.13
CA ALA A 79 3.65 0.96 -4.22
C ALA A 79 4.28 2.01 -3.32
N ASP A 80 4.61 3.16 -3.88
CA ASP A 80 5.19 4.26 -3.11
C ASP A 80 4.21 4.78 -2.07
N LYS A 81 2.94 4.96 -2.47
CA LYS A 81 1.92 5.43 -1.54
C LYS A 81 1.68 4.42 -0.43
N LEU A 82 1.60 3.15 -0.78
CA LEU A 82 1.35 2.10 0.20
C LEU A 82 2.51 1.98 1.17
N ASP A 83 3.75 2.09 0.68
CA ASP A 83 4.92 2.05 1.53
C ASP A 83 4.89 3.17 2.56
N ARG A 84 4.51 4.37 2.13
CA ARG A 84 4.41 5.51 3.06
C ARG A 84 3.34 5.30 4.10
N LEU A 85 2.19 4.75 3.69
CA LEU A 85 1.10 4.48 4.63
C LEU A 85 1.50 3.42 5.65
N LEU A 86 2.15 2.36 5.20
CA LEU A 86 2.56 1.29 6.10
C LEU A 86 3.67 1.74 7.04
N THR A 87 4.59 2.55 6.53
CA THR A 87 5.65 3.11 7.36
C THR A 87 5.08 4.02 8.42
N ALA A 88 4.10 4.85 8.05
CA ALA A 88 3.45 5.74 9.01
C ALA A 88 2.71 4.94 10.09
N GLU A 89 2.07 3.83 9.71
CA GLU A 89 1.39 2.98 10.69
C GLU A 89 2.38 2.37 11.67
N LYS A 90 3.51 1.91 11.16
CA LYS A 90 4.52 1.33 12.03
C LYS A 90 5.09 2.37 12.97
N GLU A 91 5.32 3.57 12.48
CA GLU A 91 5.81 4.66 13.32
C GLU A 91 4.80 5.08 14.36
N LYS A 92 3.51 5.08 14.01
CA LYS A 92 2.47 5.35 14.98
C LYS A 92 2.49 4.36 16.12
N LYS A 93 2.63 3.07 15.81
CA LYS A 93 2.69 2.05 16.84
C LYS A 93 3.89 2.25 17.74
N THR A 94 5.02 2.59 17.14
CA THR A 94 6.23 2.87 17.93
C THR A 94 6.04 4.09 18.80
N GLN A 95 5.44 5.14 18.25
CA GLN A 95 5.18 6.35 19.01
C GLN A 95 4.19 6.13 20.14
N LYS A 96 3.20 5.27 19.93
CA LYS A 96 2.28 4.95 21.00
C LYS A 96 2.99 4.28 22.15
N LYS A 97 3.94 3.42 21.85
CA LYS A 97 4.74 2.83 22.91
C LYS A 97 5.55 3.86 23.65
N GLN A 98 6.02 4.85 22.92
CA GLN A 98 6.79 5.93 23.52
C GLN A 98 5.93 7.00 24.12
N ALA A 99 4.66 6.99 23.83
CA ALA A 99 3.75 8.01 24.33
C ALA A 99 3.54 7.94 25.80
N HIS A 100 4.04 6.90 26.43
CA HIS A 100 4.05 6.88 27.88
C HIS A 100 5.07 7.86 28.43
N VAL A 101 6.02 8.21 27.61
CA VAL A 101 6.98 9.22 27.99
C VAL A 101 6.26 10.52 27.93
N PRO A 102 6.30 11.31 28.97
CA PRO A 102 5.65 12.59 28.94
C PRO A 102 6.17 13.40 27.84
N LEU A 103 5.29 13.78 27.01
CA LEU A 103 5.63 14.56 25.93
C LEU A 103 5.54 15.88 26.22
N PRO A 104 6.27 16.51 25.93
CA PRO A 104 6.02 17.83 26.01
C PRO A 104 5.20 18.37 24.98
N VAL A 105 4.98 18.24 25.14
CA VAL A 105 4.68 18.59 24.46
C VAL A 105 4.49 18.94 23.66
N GLY A 106 4.49 19.05 23.61
CA GLY A 106 4.17 19.29 22.84
C GLY A 106 4.26 19.58 22.15
N ASP A 107 4.30 19.58 22.23
CA ASP A 107 4.20 19.69 21.51
C ASP A 107 4.05 19.50 20.82
N ASN A 108 4.14 19.58 20.84
CA ASN A 108 3.85 19.37 20.09
C ASN A 108 3.75 18.96 19.50
N ALA A 109 4.22 19.21 19.60
CA ALA A 109 4.10 18.75 18.88
C ALA A 109 3.58 18.06 18.63
N GLY A 110 3.39 18.06 18.57
CA GLY A 110 2.55 17.30 18.45
C GLY A 110 2.38 16.70 18.14
#